data_31547de11f9494fee8529f62240622fe
#
_entry.id   31547de11f9494fee8529f62240622fe
#
_cell.length_a   1.000
_cell.length_b   1.000
_cell.length_c   1.000
_cell.angle_alpha   90.00
_cell.angle_beta   90.00
_cell.angle_gamma   90.00
#
_symmetry.space_group_name_H-M   'P 1'
#
loop_
_entity.id
_entity.type
_entity.pdbx_description
1 polymer ?
#
loop_
_entity_poly.entity_id
_entity_poly.type
_entity_poly.pdbx_seq_one_letter_code
_entity_poly.pdbx_strand_id
1 'polypeptide(L)'
;RTVNSKNVKFLYCAPHTFYFGDDTKAMLREAKDVLAHVHVGDTFNHKASSGLRYILNPPGTQARVHQHLNIGQGEVPWDDFFGTLSEIGFDGIMTSCVFAWEDRADESSKFMCAEINNYIEKYRK
;
A
#
# COMPACT_ATOMS: atom_id res chain seq x y z
N ARG A 1 7.82 1.05 20.79
CA ARG A 1 6.99 2.25 20.57
C ARG A 1 7.60 3.41 21.36
N THR A 2 8.10 4.43 20.66
CA THR A 2 8.67 5.64 21.28
C THR A 2 7.62 6.69 21.66
N VAL A 3 6.43 6.65 21.01
CA VAL A 3 5.33 7.58 21.31
C VAL A 3 4.18 6.82 21.96
N ASN A 4 3.90 7.14 23.22
CA ASN A 4 2.77 6.57 23.96
C ASN A 4 1.65 7.62 24.05
N SER A 5 0.89 7.82 22.97
CA SER A 5 -0.22 8.76 22.91
C SER A 5 -1.41 8.14 22.20
N LYS A 6 -2.60 8.26 22.80
CA LYS A 6 -3.86 7.82 22.17
C LYS A 6 -4.22 8.61 20.92
N ASN A 7 -3.64 9.79 20.74
CA ASN A 7 -3.89 10.67 19.61
C ASN A 7 -2.92 10.45 18.44
N VAL A 8 -1.86 9.64 18.62
CA VAL A 8 -0.90 9.30 17.57
C VAL A 8 -1.15 7.87 17.15
N LYS A 9 -1.50 7.69 15.89
CA LYS A 9 -1.79 6.40 15.29
C LYS A 9 -0.82 6.11 14.15
N PHE A 10 -0.83 4.87 13.67
CA PHE A 10 0.01 4.43 12.57
C PHE A 10 -0.77 4.47 11.25
N LEU A 11 -0.11 4.97 10.21
CA LEU A 11 -0.52 4.88 8.83
C LEU A 11 0.43 3.90 8.12
N TYR A 12 -0.10 2.83 7.57
CA TYR A 12 0.65 1.93 6.72
C TYR A 12 0.55 2.39 5.26
N CYS A 13 1.68 2.54 4.59
CA CYS A 13 1.73 2.87 3.17
C CYS A 13 2.51 1.77 2.43
N ALA A 14 1.82 0.95 1.63
CA ALA A 14 2.43 -0.17 0.93
C ALA A 14 3.65 0.24 0.08
N PRO A 15 3.58 1.30 -0.76
CA PRO A 15 4.74 1.75 -1.50
C PRO A 15 5.98 2.08 -0.68
N HIS A 16 5.81 2.63 0.53
CA HIS A 16 6.93 3.04 1.36
C HIS A 16 7.58 1.88 2.11
N THR A 17 6.81 0.88 2.52
CA THR A 17 7.29 -0.25 3.32
C THR A 17 7.77 -1.40 2.45
N PHE A 18 6.96 -1.85 1.53
CA PHE A 18 7.30 -2.95 0.62
C PHE A 18 8.50 -2.61 -0.30
N TYR A 19 8.65 -1.35 -0.69
CA TYR A 19 9.82 -0.85 -1.42
C TYR A 19 11.14 -1.22 -0.72
N PHE A 20 11.19 -1.14 0.60
CA PHE A 20 12.36 -1.51 1.40
C PHE A 20 12.47 -3.01 1.71
N GLY A 21 11.54 -3.82 1.21
CA GLY A 21 11.53 -5.27 1.40
C GLY A 21 10.96 -5.69 2.76
N ASP A 22 10.11 -4.86 3.35
CA ASP A 22 9.44 -5.21 4.60
C ASP A 22 8.33 -6.25 4.37
N ASP A 23 8.14 -7.13 5.33
CA ASP A 23 7.08 -8.13 5.32
C ASP A 23 5.73 -7.46 5.64
N THR A 24 4.86 -7.42 4.63
CA THR A 24 3.53 -6.79 4.72
C THR A 24 2.68 -7.38 5.84
N LYS A 25 2.63 -8.72 5.98
CA LYS A 25 1.84 -9.38 7.03
C LYS A 25 2.37 -9.09 8.43
N ALA A 26 3.68 -9.22 8.60
CA ALA A 26 4.31 -8.99 9.89
C ALA A 26 4.09 -7.55 10.37
N MET A 27 4.27 -6.56 9.48
CA MET A 27 4.07 -5.15 9.82
C MET A 27 2.62 -4.83 10.19
N LEU A 28 1.65 -5.32 9.42
CA LEU A 28 0.23 -5.08 9.69
C LEU A 28 -0.21 -5.71 11.01
N ARG A 29 0.24 -6.96 11.29
CA ARG A 29 -0.06 -7.63 12.56
C ARG A 29 0.56 -6.91 13.76
N GLU A 30 1.80 -6.45 13.64
CA GLU A 30 2.45 -5.68 14.72
C GLU A 30 1.75 -4.34 14.97
N ALA A 31 1.26 -3.69 13.90
CA ALA A 31 0.60 -2.39 14.00
C ALA A 31 -0.86 -2.45 14.42
N LYS A 32 -1.51 -3.62 14.52
CA LYS A 32 -2.96 -3.79 14.64
C LYS A 32 -3.65 -2.87 15.66
N ASP A 33 -3.05 -2.66 16.85
CA ASP A 33 -3.65 -1.87 17.93
C ASP A 33 -3.56 -0.34 17.71
N VAL A 34 -2.78 0.09 16.74
CA VAL A 34 -2.52 1.52 16.45
C VAL A 34 -2.74 1.87 14.99
N LEU A 35 -3.02 0.89 14.14
CA LEU A 35 -3.29 1.10 12.73
C LEU A 35 -4.65 1.79 12.56
N ALA A 36 -4.65 2.99 11.99
CA ALA A 36 -5.85 3.77 11.76
C ALA A 36 -6.10 4.09 10.29
N HIS A 37 -5.06 3.97 9.46
CA HIS A 37 -5.14 4.35 8.06
C HIS A 37 -4.21 3.49 7.22
N VAL A 38 -4.63 3.16 6.01
CA VAL A 38 -3.78 2.50 5.03
C VAL A 38 -3.81 3.23 3.69
N HIS A 39 -2.65 3.37 3.08
CA HIS A 39 -2.51 3.81 1.70
C HIS A 39 -2.34 2.60 0.79
N VAL A 40 -3.15 2.56 -0.25
CA VAL A 40 -3.15 1.51 -1.28
C VAL A 40 -2.55 2.08 -2.56
N GLY A 41 -1.38 1.61 -2.90
CA GLY A 41 -0.66 1.90 -4.12
C GLY A 41 0.35 0.78 -4.34
N ASP A 42 0.62 0.44 -5.60
CA ASP A 42 1.57 -0.64 -5.91
C ASP A 42 2.99 -0.11 -6.08
N THR A 43 3.96 -0.98 -5.93
CA THR A 43 5.38 -0.68 -6.11
C THR A 43 6.17 -1.96 -6.33
N PHE A 44 7.43 -1.81 -6.73
CA PHE A 44 8.37 -2.93 -6.81
C PHE A 44 9.20 -3.05 -5.53
N ASN A 45 9.61 -4.27 -5.19
CA ASN A 45 10.57 -4.52 -4.12
C ASN A 45 11.99 -4.25 -4.61
N HIS A 46 12.43 -3.01 -4.52
CA HIS A 46 13.75 -2.60 -5.01
C HIS A 46 14.89 -3.19 -4.20
N LYS A 47 14.68 -3.51 -2.93
CA LYS A 47 15.68 -4.16 -2.11
C LYS A 47 15.92 -5.61 -2.55
N ALA A 48 14.87 -6.35 -2.84
CA ALA A 48 14.99 -7.74 -3.28
C ALA A 48 15.52 -7.84 -4.72
N SER A 49 15.07 -6.96 -5.62
CA SER A 49 15.39 -7.06 -7.05
C SER A 49 16.74 -6.46 -7.44
N SER A 50 17.22 -5.43 -6.76
CA SER A 50 18.42 -4.69 -7.19
C SER A 50 19.39 -4.31 -6.06
N GLY A 51 18.99 -4.42 -4.80
CA GLY A 51 19.74 -3.89 -3.67
C GLY A 51 19.88 -2.36 -3.65
N LEU A 52 19.22 -1.67 -4.57
CA LEU A 52 19.25 -0.22 -4.70
C LEU A 52 18.15 0.41 -3.84
N ARG A 53 18.51 1.50 -3.17
CA ARG A 53 17.59 2.26 -2.31
C ARG A 53 17.10 3.54 -2.95
N TYR A 54 17.29 3.72 -4.23
CA TYR A 54 16.75 4.86 -4.95
C TYR A 54 15.54 4.47 -5.78
N ILE A 55 14.77 5.46 -6.09
CA ILE A 55 13.50 5.34 -6.74
C ILE A 55 13.69 5.29 -8.24
N LEU A 56 13.19 4.20 -8.84
CA LEU A 56 13.15 4.05 -10.29
C LEU A 56 11.70 4.05 -10.75
N ASN A 57 11.40 4.89 -11.72
CA ASN A 57 10.09 4.87 -12.35
C ASN A 57 10.08 3.84 -13.49
N PRO A 58 9.00 3.06 -13.66
CA PRO A 58 8.83 2.26 -14.87
C PRO A 58 8.90 3.13 -16.13
N PRO A 59 9.35 2.57 -17.27
CA PRO A 59 9.36 3.30 -18.53
C PRO A 59 7.99 3.88 -18.85
N GLY A 60 7.95 5.17 -19.21
CA GLY A 60 6.73 5.86 -19.58
C GLY A 60 5.90 6.41 -18.43
N THR A 61 6.30 6.25 -17.17
CA THR A 61 5.62 6.90 -16.04
C THR A 61 6.14 8.30 -15.79
N GLN A 62 5.26 9.18 -15.33
CA GLN A 62 5.59 10.56 -14.97
C GLN A 62 5.86 10.74 -13.46
N ALA A 63 5.86 9.65 -12.70
CA ALA A 63 6.11 9.68 -11.26
C ALA A 63 7.49 10.27 -10.95
N ARG A 64 7.54 11.24 -10.05
CA ARG A 64 8.77 11.99 -9.71
C ARG A 64 9.49 11.48 -8.48
N VAL A 65 8.81 10.65 -7.69
CA VAL A 65 9.29 10.05 -6.46
C VAL A 65 9.09 8.54 -6.51
N HIS A 66 9.21 7.84 -5.40
CA HIS A 66 9.00 6.39 -5.42
C HIS A 66 7.63 6.04 -6.02
N GLN A 67 7.59 4.87 -6.59
CA GLN A 67 6.44 4.41 -7.37
C GLN A 67 5.21 4.25 -6.49
N HIS A 68 4.13 4.90 -6.92
CA HIS A 68 2.79 4.69 -6.42
C HIS A 68 1.93 4.34 -7.63
N LEU A 69 1.85 3.06 -7.94
CA LEU A 69 1.21 2.51 -9.13
C LEU A 69 -0.20 2.04 -8.82
N ASN A 70 -1.00 1.78 -9.83
CA ASN A 70 -2.26 1.05 -9.68
C ASN A 70 -2.00 -0.39 -9.21
N ILE A 71 -2.95 -0.96 -8.47
CA ILE A 71 -2.93 -2.38 -8.08
C ILE A 71 -2.65 -3.27 -9.30
N GLY A 72 -1.71 -4.21 -9.16
CA GLY A 72 -1.30 -5.15 -10.19
C GLY A 72 -0.23 -4.62 -11.15
N GLN A 73 0.25 -3.40 -10.99
CA GLN A 73 1.35 -2.86 -11.79
C GLN A 73 2.73 -3.01 -11.12
N GLY A 74 2.77 -3.46 -9.89
CA GLY A 74 3.97 -3.74 -9.11
C GLY A 74 3.99 -5.17 -8.56
N GLU A 75 4.57 -5.33 -7.39
CA GLU A 75 4.83 -6.63 -6.77
C GLU A 75 4.24 -6.73 -5.34
N VAL A 76 3.46 -5.75 -4.88
CA VAL A 76 2.86 -5.79 -3.55
C VAL A 76 1.94 -7.01 -3.45
N PRO A 77 2.10 -7.86 -2.42
CA PRO A 77 1.29 -9.06 -2.26
C PRO A 77 -0.11 -8.69 -1.74
N TRP A 78 -1.00 -8.28 -2.62
CA TRP A 78 -2.32 -7.75 -2.27
C TRP A 78 -3.21 -8.74 -1.52
N ASP A 79 -3.12 -10.03 -1.84
CA ASP A 79 -3.84 -11.05 -1.09
C ASP A 79 -3.35 -11.13 0.37
N ASP A 80 -2.06 -10.99 0.60
CA ASP A 80 -1.49 -10.92 1.94
C ASP A 80 -1.89 -9.63 2.66
N PHE A 81 -1.90 -8.50 1.95
CA PHE A 81 -2.30 -7.21 2.50
C PHE A 81 -3.77 -7.22 2.95
N PHE A 82 -4.71 -7.48 2.04
CA PHE A 82 -6.13 -7.45 2.36
C PHE A 82 -6.56 -8.59 3.28
N GLY A 83 -5.99 -9.79 3.10
CA GLY A 83 -6.23 -10.93 3.98
C GLY A 83 -5.80 -10.63 5.42
N THR A 84 -4.65 -9.97 5.60
CA THR A 84 -4.19 -9.59 6.95
C THR A 84 -5.02 -8.47 7.55
N LEU A 85 -5.44 -7.47 6.78
CA LEU A 85 -6.36 -6.42 7.26
C LEU A 85 -7.67 -7.02 7.77
N SER A 86 -8.24 -7.98 7.04
CA SER A 86 -9.44 -8.73 7.48
C SER A 86 -9.16 -9.57 8.74
N GLU A 87 -8.01 -10.26 8.79
CA GLU A 87 -7.59 -11.07 9.94
C GLU A 87 -7.53 -10.25 11.23
N ILE A 88 -6.92 -9.05 11.17
CA ILE A 88 -6.76 -8.17 12.34
C ILE A 88 -8.00 -7.33 12.66
N GLY A 89 -9.05 -7.42 11.84
CA GLY A 89 -10.30 -6.66 12.03
C GLY A 89 -10.11 -5.16 11.78
N PHE A 90 -9.33 -4.79 10.76
CA PHE A 90 -9.13 -3.37 10.43
C PHE A 90 -10.44 -2.74 9.95
N ASP A 91 -10.83 -1.62 10.58
CA ASP A 91 -12.03 -0.83 10.28
C ASP A 91 -11.72 0.65 9.99
N GLY A 92 -10.45 0.98 9.80
CA GLY A 92 -9.99 2.34 9.54
C GLY A 92 -10.17 2.81 8.10
N ILE A 93 -9.54 3.94 7.79
CA ILE A 93 -9.61 4.56 6.46
C ILE A 93 -8.64 3.87 5.50
N MET A 94 -9.12 3.61 4.28
CA MET A 94 -8.33 3.10 3.18
C MET A 94 -8.34 4.11 2.04
N THR A 95 -7.16 4.57 1.63
CA THR A 95 -6.99 5.61 0.61
C THR A 95 -6.21 5.08 -0.58
N SER A 96 -6.76 5.21 -1.78
CA SER A 96 -5.98 5.05 -3.02
C SER A 96 -4.90 6.12 -3.08
N CYS A 97 -3.66 5.70 -3.28
CA CYS A 97 -2.49 6.57 -3.28
C CYS A 97 -1.62 6.28 -4.52
N VAL A 98 -2.03 6.83 -5.66
CA VAL A 98 -1.38 6.61 -6.96
C VAL A 98 -0.89 7.92 -7.52
N PHE A 99 0.39 7.99 -7.89
CA PHE A 99 1.03 9.19 -8.48
C PHE A 99 1.48 8.97 -9.92
N ALA A 100 1.52 7.74 -10.38
CA ALA A 100 2.05 7.39 -11.70
C ALA A 100 1.16 7.84 -12.86
N TRP A 101 -0.11 8.17 -12.60
CA TRP A 101 -1.13 8.47 -13.60
C TRP A 101 -1.80 9.83 -13.35
N GLU A 102 -0.99 10.87 -13.08
CA GLU A 102 -1.51 12.23 -12.81
C GLU A 102 -2.37 12.78 -13.97
N ASP A 103 -1.99 12.49 -15.21
CA ASP A 103 -2.71 12.88 -16.42
C ASP A 103 -4.01 12.10 -16.65
N ARG A 104 -4.19 10.99 -15.96
CA ARG A 104 -5.38 10.13 -16.01
C ARG A 104 -5.91 9.80 -14.62
N ALA A 105 -5.88 10.76 -13.72
CA ALA A 105 -6.23 10.57 -12.32
C ALA A 105 -7.67 10.05 -12.13
N ASP A 106 -8.62 10.48 -12.96
CA ASP A 106 -10.01 10.00 -12.91
C ASP A 106 -10.12 8.51 -13.25
N GLU A 107 -9.44 8.05 -14.32
CA GLU A 107 -9.41 6.63 -14.70
C GLU A 107 -8.75 5.79 -13.61
N SER A 108 -7.59 6.23 -13.13
CA SER A 108 -6.84 5.55 -12.07
C SER A 108 -7.67 5.44 -10.78
N SER A 109 -8.33 6.51 -10.37
CA SER A 109 -9.18 6.51 -9.17
C SER A 109 -10.35 5.54 -9.28
N LYS A 110 -11.02 5.49 -10.42
CA LYS A 110 -12.12 4.54 -10.68
C LYS A 110 -11.63 3.10 -10.66
N PHE A 111 -10.51 2.82 -11.33
CA PHE A 111 -9.88 1.51 -11.34
C PHE A 111 -9.51 1.06 -9.93
N MET A 112 -8.79 1.91 -9.19
CA MET A 112 -8.35 1.61 -7.81
C MET A 112 -9.53 1.38 -6.87
N CYS A 113 -10.59 2.17 -7.00
CA CYS A 113 -11.81 1.99 -6.20
C CYS A 113 -12.45 0.62 -6.47
N ALA A 114 -12.54 0.21 -7.74
CA ALA A 114 -13.09 -1.10 -8.11
C ALA A 114 -12.23 -2.24 -7.55
N GLU A 115 -10.90 -2.19 -7.72
CA GLU A 115 -9.98 -3.22 -7.24
C GLU A 115 -9.98 -3.33 -5.71
N ILE A 116 -9.95 -2.20 -5.00
CA ILE A 116 -10.03 -2.19 -3.53
C ILE A 116 -11.33 -2.84 -3.07
N ASN A 117 -12.47 -2.51 -3.67
CA ASN A 117 -13.75 -3.11 -3.32
C ASN A 117 -13.79 -4.61 -3.62
N ASN A 118 -13.22 -5.06 -4.75
CA ASN A 118 -13.10 -6.49 -5.08
C ASN A 118 -12.32 -7.25 -4.00
N TYR A 119 -11.21 -6.70 -3.52
CA TYR A 119 -10.44 -7.30 -2.44
C TYR A 119 -11.18 -7.28 -1.09
N ILE A 120 -11.88 -6.19 -0.77
CA ILE A 120 -12.70 -6.10 0.45
C ILE A 120 -13.78 -7.18 0.43
N GLU A 121 -14.51 -7.34 -0.67
CA GLU A 121 -15.53 -8.39 -0.79
C GLU A 121 -14.93 -9.80 -0.73
N LYS A 122 -13.78 -10.03 -1.36
CA LYS A 122 -13.07 -11.32 -1.33
C LYS A 122 -12.71 -11.75 0.11
N TYR A 123 -12.35 -10.79 0.97
CA TYR A 123 -11.88 -11.06 2.35
C TYR A 123 -12.89 -10.66 3.43
N ARG A 124 -14.11 -10.27 3.06
CA ARG A 124 -15.20 -10.00 4.01
C ARG A 124 -15.50 -11.26 4.83
N LYS A 125 -15.55 -11.10 6.14
CA LYS A 125 -15.96 -12.16 7.07
C LYS A 125 -17.44 -12.09 7.38
#